data_bb69c405f399084b8550582d964a362a
#
_entry.id   bb69c405f399084b8550582d964a362a
#
_cell.length_a   1.000
_cell.length_b   1.000
_cell.length_c   1.000
_cell.angle_alpha   90.00
_cell.angle_beta   90.00
_cell.angle_gamma   90.00
#
_symmetry.space_group_name_H-M   'P 1'
#
loop_
_entity.id
_entity.type
_entity.pdbx_description
1 polymer ?
#
loop_
_entity_poly.entity_id
_entity_poly.type
_entity_poly.pdbx_seq_one_letter_code
_entity_poly.pdbx_strand_id
1 'polypeptide(L)'
;MRSFSAALGALFVAGLSLAAGAVHAQGAIKIGEINSYKAQPAFLGPYKKGMELAVAEVNSAGGIQGRKLELVVRDDNGNPGDAVRAADELLAREKVDVLMGSFLSHVGLALTDFAKQKKVFFLAAEPLTDKIVWENGNRYTFRLRASTYMQVAMLVPEAAALKKKRWAIVYPNYEYGQSAAATFKKLLKAAQPDVEFVAEQAPPLGKVDAGSVVQALADAKPDAIFNVLFAADLARFVREGNTRGLFQGREVVSLLTGEPEYLDPLKNEAPTGWTVTGYPWYGITTPEHQAFLKAYQDKYKDHPRLGSVAGYTAIQSLAAGMRKAGGADTEKLITAFRGLELTSPFGPIRYRAEDHQSTMGAFVGKTRNEGGKGVMVNFRYADGAKFQPSAEEVKKLRAAD
;
A
#
# COMPACT_ATOMS: atom_id res chain seq x y z
N MET A 1 -63.71 34.58 71.90
CA MET A 1 -63.03 35.78 71.29
C MET A 1 -61.70 35.32 70.70
N ARG A 2 -61.50 35.75 69.44
CA ARG A 2 -60.29 35.67 68.61
C ARG A 2 -59.84 34.29 68.11
N SER A 3 -60.27 33.97 66.90
CA SER A 3 -59.76 33.10 65.85
C SER A 3 -58.29 33.38 65.43
N PHE A 4 -57.55 32.30 65.24
CA PHE A 4 -56.33 32.37 64.42
C PHE A 4 -56.41 31.26 63.39
N SER A 5 -56.49 31.75 62.11
CA SER A 5 -56.44 30.94 60.91
C SER A 5 -54.97 30.63 60.60
N ALA A 6 -54.62 29.37 60.44
CA ALA A 6 -53.35 28.91 59.92
C ALA A 6 -53.50 28.52 58.45
N ALA A 7 -52.83 29.28 57.58
CA ALA A 7 -52.78 29.01 56.16
C ALA A 7 -51.69 27.93 55.85
N LEU A 8 -52.08 26.82 55.22
CA LEU A 8 -51.21 25.78 54.73
C LEU A 8 -50.68 26.20 53.33
N GLY A 9 -49.39 26.52 53.27
CA GLY A 9 -48.70 26.74 51.98
C GLY A 9 -48.25 25.42 51.38
N ALA A 10 -48.82 24.99 50.26
CA ALA A 10 -48.35 23.83 49.50
C ALA A 10 -47.12 24.20 48.63
N LEU A 11 -45.96 23.68 48.95
CA LEU A 11 -44.77 23.71 48.09
C LEU A 11 -44.92 22.66 46.99
N PHE A 12 -45.10 23.12 45.75
CA PHE A 12 -44.98 22.28 44.55
C PHE A 12 -43.47 22.14 44.23
N VAL A 13 -42.90 21.00 44.53
CA VAL A 13 -41.55 20.60 44.07
C VAL A 13 -41.72 20.01 42.65
N ALA A 14 -41.42 20.82 41.64
CA ALA A 14 -41.32 20.32 40.25
C ALA A 14 -40.05 19.50 40.10
N GLY A 15 -40.20 18.19 40.09
CA GLY A 15 -39.14 17.25 39.79
C GLY A 15 -38.76 17.33 38.31
N LEU A 16 -37.60 17.96 37.97
CA LEU A 16 -36.97 17.85 36.67
C LEU A 16 -36.37 16.42 36.56
N SER A 17 -37.14 15.52 35.92
CA SER A 17 -36.60 14.22 35.49
C SER A 17 -35.62 14.47 34.32
N LEU A 18 -34.32 14.51 34.60
CA LEU A 18 -33.29 14.34 33.57
C LEU A 18 -33.43 12.91 33.01
N ALA A 19 -34.12 12.77 31.89
CA ALA A 19 -34.01 11.59 31.05
C ALA A 19 -32.59 11.51 30.53
N ALA A 20 -31.70 10.89 31.29
CA ALA A 20 -30.42 10.42 30.78
C ALA A 20 -30.74 9.39 29.69
N GLY A 21 -30.81 9.83 28.43
CA GLY A 21 -30.90 8.94 27.30
C GLY A 21 -29.74 7.96 27.41
N ALA A 22 -30.05 6.69 27.62
CA ALA A 22 -29.05 5.64 27.54
C ALA A 22 -28.45 5.69 26.12
N VAL A 23 -27.29 6.33 26.00
CA VAL A 23 -26.46 6.18 24.83
C VAL A 23 -26.08 4.72 24.79
N HIS A 24 -26.81 3.91 24.03
CA HIS A 24 -26.39 2.58 23.69
C HIS A 24 -25.01 2.72 23.07
N ALA A 25 -24.00 2.31 23.80
CA ALA A 25 -22.63 2.26 23.29
C ALA A 25 -22.66 1.31 22.08
N GLN A 26 -22.78 1.88 20.89
CA GLN A 26 -22.62 1.10 19.66
C GLN A 26 -21.26 0.41 19.74
N GLY A 27 -21.21 -0.92 19.52
CA GLY A 27 -19.98 -1.70 19.58
C GLY A 27 -18.86 -1.11 18.69
N ALA A 28 -17.64 -1.57 18.87
CA ALA A 28 -16.51 -1.15 18.05
C ALA A 28 -16.80 -1.32 16.54
N ILE A 29 -16.16 -0.53 15.71
CA ILE A 29 -16.14 -0.78 14.26
C ILE A 29 -15.00 -1.77 14.00
N LYS A 30 -15.32 -2.93 13.47
CA LYS A 30 -14.37 -3.99 13.21
C LYS A 30 -13.84 -3.95 11.78
N ILE A 31 -12.52 -3.91 11.65
CA ILE A 31 -11.81 -3.94 10.36
C ILE A 31 -11.20 -5.35 10.24
N GLY A 32 -11.67 -6.13 9.27
CA GLY A 32 -11.07 -7.41 8.92
C GLY A 32 -9.87 -7.19 8.02
N GLU A 33 -8.69 -7.55 8.50
CA GLU A 33 -7.43 -7.40 7.77
C GLU A 33 -6.88 -8.78 7.38
N ILE A 34 -6.55 -8.97 6.09
CA ILE A 34 -6.08 -10.23 5.53
C ILE A 34 -4.79 -9.98 4.79
N ASN A 35 -3.72 -10.67 5.20
CA ASN A 35 -2.43 -10.48 4.55
C ASN A 35 -1.49 -11.68 4.72
N SER A 36 -0.42 -11.71 3.91
CA SER A 36 0.54 -12.82 3.80
C SER A 36 1.66 -12.72 4.86
N TYR A 37 1.33 -12.59 6.15
CA TYR A 37 2.29 -12.29 7.23
C TYR A 37 3.45 -13.27 7.31
N LYS A 38 3.17 -14.57 7.21
CA LYS A 38 4.21 -15.61 7.24
C LYS A 38 5.07 -15.64 5.98
N ALA A 39 4.46 -15.32 4.83
CA ALA A 39 5.17 -15.33 3.55
C ALA A 39 6.03 -14.07 3.34
N GLN A 40 5.61 -12.91 3.89
CA GLN A 40 6.25 -11.61 3.67
C GLN A 40 6.49 -10.83 4.98
N PRO A 41 7.17 -11.42 5.98
CA PRO A 41 7.29 -10.83 7.31
C PRO A 41 8.09 -9.51 7.33
N ALA A 42 9.06 -9.35 6.42
CA ALA A 42 9.90 -8.16 6.35
C ALA A 42 9.09 -6.88 6.07
N PHE A 43 8.07 -6.99 5.21
CA PHE A 43 7.17 -5.88 4.88
C PHE A 43 5.98 -5.82 5.85
N LEU A 44 5.36 -6.95 6.13
CA LEU A 44 4.09 -7.00 6.85
C LEU A 44 4.21 -6.86 8.38
N GLY A 45 5.37 -7.12 8.95
CA GLY A 45 5.65 -6.74 10.34
C GLY A 45 5.59 -5.23 10.55
N PRO A 46 6.36 -4.42 9.80
CA PRO A 46 6.21 -2.95 9.78
C PRO A 46 4.81 -2.46 9.42
N TYR A 47 4.14 -3.07 8.46
CA TYR A 47 2.78 -2.74 8.06
C TYR A 47 1.79 -2.86 9.23
N LYS A 48 1.85 -3.96 9.97
CA LYS A 48 1.04 -4.17 11.17
C LYS A 48 1.29 -3.09 12.23
N LYS A 49 2.55 -2.75 12.49
CA LYS A 49 2.91 -1.64 13.40
C LYS A 49 2.31 -0.31 12.94
N GLY A 50 2.33 -0.02 11.64
CA GLY A 50 1.69 1.18 11.08
C GLY A 50 0.18 1.21 11.33
N MET A 51 -0.52 0.10 11.10
CA MET A 51 -1.95 -0.01 11.39
C MET A 51 -2.24 0.20 12.88
N GLU A 52 -1.50 -0.47 13.77
CA GLU A 52 -1.67 -0.37 15.22
C GLU A 52 -1.41 1.04 15.76
N LEU A 53 -0.48 1.78 15.13
CA LEU A 53 -0.24 3.19 15.46
C LEU A 53 -1.47 4.03 15.09
N ALA A 54 -1.95 3.91 13.84
CA ALA A 54 -3.09 4.68 13.36
C ALA A 54 -4.39 4.37 14.12
N VAL A 55 -4.65 3.09 14.44
CA VAL A 55 -5.80 2.70 15.27
C VAL A 55 -5.73 3.33 16.65
N ALA A 56 -4.54 3.33 17.27
CA ALA A 56 -4.36 3.96 18.58
C ALA A 56 -4.63 5.47 18.52
N GLU A 57 -4.16 6.16 17.49
CA GLU A 57 -4.41 7.60 17.29
C GLU A 57 -5.89 7.90 17.06
N VAL A 58 -6.54 7.17 16.16
CA VAL A 58 -7.98 7.33 15.89
C VAL A 58 -8.79 7.09 17.17
N ASN A 59 -8.47 6.05 17.91
CA ASN A 59 -9.19 5.68 19.12
C ASN A 59 -8.97 6.68 20.27
N SER A 60 -7.75 7.24 20.40
CA SER A 60 -7.46 8.29 21.39
C SER A 60 -8.15 9.62 21.07
N ALA A 61 -8.37 9.89 19.77
CA ALA A 61 -9.13 11.05 19.30
C ALA A 61 -10.67 10.88 19.37
N GLY A 62 -11.17 9.83 20.06
CA GLY A 62 -12.62 9.59 20.24
C GLY A 62 -13.22 8.62 19.22
N GLY A 63 -12.42 8.00 18.35
CA GLY A 63 -12.90 7.01 17.37
C GLY A 63 -13.67 7.62 16.20
N ILE A 64 -14.63 6.88 15.69
CA ILE A 64 -15.57 7.29 14.64
C ILE A 64 -16.95 7.42 15.27
N GLN A 65 -17.42 8.66 15.43
CA GLN A 65 -18.71 8.95 16.12
C GLN A 65 -18.81 8.25 17.50
N GLY A 66 -17.73 8.29 18.28
CA GLY A 66 -17.67 7.67 19.61
C GLY A 66 -17.40 6.14 19.60
N ARG A 67 -17.37 5.49 18.43
CA ARG A 67 -17.03 4.07 18.29
C ARG A 67 -15.53 3.87 18.06
N LYS A 68 -14.92 2.98 18.82
CA LYS A 68 -13.50 2.61 18.62
C LYS A 68 -13.33 1.72 17.39
N LEU A 69 -12.17 1.80 16.75
CA LEU A 69 -11.74 0.85 15.73
C LEU A 69 -11.13 -0.38 16.39
N GLU A 70 -11.42 -1.54 15.86
CA GLU A 70 -10.85 -2.83 16.25
C GLU A 70 -10.32 -3.56 15.01
N LEU A 71 -9.07 -4.07 15.06
CA LEU A 71 -8.46 -4.85 13.99
C LEU A 71 -8.64 -6.34 14.28
N VAL A 72 -9.18 -7.08 13.30
CA VAL A 72 -9.24 -8.54 13.31
C VAL A 72 -8.37 -9.05 12.16
N VAL A 73 -7.17 -9.54 12.50
CA VAL A 73 -6.13 -9.90 11.54
C VAL A 73 -6.15 -11.38 11.20
N ARG A 74 -5.98 -11.72 9.93
CA ARG A 74 -5.83 -13.10 9.43
C ARG A 74 -4.65 -13.22 8.48
N ASP A 75 -3.98 -14.37 8.52
CA ASP A 75 -2.89 -14.72 7.60
C ASP A 75 -3.45 -15.54 6.44
N ASP A 76 -3.19 -15.13 5.21
CA ASP A 76 -3.60 -15.83 3.99
C ASP A 76 -2.56 -16.84 3.49
N ASN A 77 -1.43 -16.99 4.18
CA ASN A 77 -0.30 -17.84 3.81
C ASN A 77 0.23 -17.61 2.36
N GLY A 78 -0.07 -16.47 1.75
CA GLY A 78 0.26 -16.18 0.35
C GLY A 78 -0.63 -16.93 -0.66
N ASN A 79 -1.80 -17.42 -0.24
CA ASN A 79 -2.67 -18.26 -1.04
C ASN A 79 -4.06 -17.60 -1.24
N PRO A 80 -4.55 -17.45 -2.50
CA PRO A 80 -5.85 -16.85 -2.77
C PRO A 80 -7.03 -17.59 -2.12
N GLY A 81 -6.99 -18.93 -2.09
CA GLY A 81 -8.05 -19.73 -1.49
C GLY A 81 -8.12 -19.55 0.03
N ASP A 82 -6.96 -19.43 0.70
CA ASP A 82 -6.89 -19.16 2.14
C ASP A 82 -7.39 -17.75 2.45
N ALA A 83 -7.07 -16.78 1.60
CA ALA A 83 -7.54 -15.40 1.74
C ALA A 83 -9.07 -15.31 1.63
N VAL A 84 -9.67 -15.99 0.66
CA VAL A 84 -11.13 -16.03 0.49
C VAL A 84 -11.81 -16.70 1.68
N ARG A 85 -11.24 -17.82 2.21
CA ARG A 85 -11.77 -18.46 3.43
C ARG A 85 -11.66 -17.54 4.65
N ALA A 86 -10.53 -16.86 4.82
CA ALA A 86 -10.33 -15.89 5.88
C ALA A 86 -11.33 -14.73 5.80
N ALA A 87 -11.59 -14.21 4.58
CA ALA A 87 -12.57 -13.15 4.35
C ALA A 87 -13.99 -13.60 4.72
N ASP A 88 -14.38 -14.80 4.31
CA ASP A 88 -15.70 -15.35 4.64
C ASP A 88 -15.87 -15.57 6.15
N GLU A 89 -14.83 -16.08 6.84
CA GLU A 89 -14.80 -16.22 8.30
C GLU A 89 -14.92 -14.86 9.01
N LEU A 90 -14.17 -13.85 8.58
CA LEU A 90 -14.22 -12.50 9.14
C LEU A 90 -15.63 -11.89 9.05
N LEU A 91 -16.29 -12.06 7.89
CA LEU A 91 -17.67 -11.57 7.73
C LEU A 91 -18.68 -12.41 8.50
N ALA A 92 -18.59 -13.74 8.42
CA ALA A 92 -19.63 -14.63 8.95
C ALA A 92 -19.55 -14.79 10.48
N ARG A 93 -18.35 -14.90 11.05
CA ARG A 93 -18.12 -15.19 12.47
C ARG A 93 -17.75 -13.95 13.28
N GLU A 94 -16.74 -13.21 12.81
CA GLU A 94 -16.23 -12.03 13.52
C GLU A 94 -17.13 -10.80 13.33
N LYS A 95 -18.00 -10.83 12.29
CA LYS A 95 -18.91 -9.72 11.94
C LYS A 95 -18.15 -8.42 11.71
N VAL A 96 -17.06 -8.48 10.92
CA VAL A 96 -16.34 -7.27 10.57
C VAL A 96 -17.17 -6.38 9.65
N ASP A 97 -17.02 -5.07 9.80
CA ASP A 97 -17.77 -4.06 9.04
C ASP A 97 -17.18 -3.84 7.63
N VAL A 98 -15.84 -3.95 7.50
CA VAL A 98 -15.10 -3.73 6.26
C VAL A 98 -13.92 -4.69 6.16
N LEU A 99 -13.46 -4.95 4.93
CA LEU A 99 -12.24 -5.71 4.67
C LEU A 99 -11.13 -4.79 4.19
N MET A 100 -9.88 -5.12 4.54
CA MET A 100 -8.68 -4.48 4.00
C MET A 100 -7.51 -5.47 3.89
N GLY A 101 -6.46 -5.07 3.23
CA GLY A 101 -5.23 -5.87 3.02
C GLY A 101 -4.96 -5.90 1.52
N SER A 102 -4.45 -6.76 1.03
CA SER A 102 -3.53 -7.84 0.94
C SER A 102 -2.18 -7.30 0.43
N PHE A 103 -1.13 -8.16 0.38
CA PHE A 103 0.16 -7.81 -0.20
C PHE A 103 0.34 -8.36 -1.62
N LEU A 104 0.17 -9.68 -1.78
CA LEU A 104 0.40 -10.35 -3.06
C LEU A 104 -0.72 -10.06 -4.07
N SER A 105 -0.33 -9.68 -5.28
CA SER A 105 -1.27 -9.24 -6.33
C SER A 105 -2.34 -10.28 -6.69
N HIS A 106 -1.98 -11.55 -6.82
CA HIS A 106 -2.94 -12.63 -7.12
C HIS A 106 -3.92 -12.89 -5.95
N VAL A 107 -3.48 -12.66 -4.71
CA VAL A 107 -4.36 -12.71 -3.53
C VAL A 107 -5.30 -11.51 -3.53
N GLY A 108 -4.77 -10.31 -3.82
CA GLY A 108 -5.57 -9.10 -3.94
C GLY A 108 -6.68 -9.20 -4.99
N LEU A 109 -6.40 -9.84 -6.13
CA LEU A 109 -7.42 -10.10 -7.16
C LEU A 109 -8.54 -11.00 -6.63
N ALA A 110 -8.21 -12.08 -5.93
CA ALA A 110 -9.22 -12.97 -5.36
C ALA A 110 -10.09 -12.26 -4.30
N LEU A 111 -9.50 -11.39 -3.48
CA LEU A 111 -10.25 -10.58 -2.52
C LEU A 111 -11.10 -9.49 -3.20
N THR A 112 -10.63 -8.93 -4.32
CA THR A 112 -11.40 -7.99 -5.15
C THR A 112 -12.66 -8.64 -5.72
N ASP A 113 -12.54 -9.87 -6.25
CA ASP A 113 -13.68 -10.65 -6.74
C ASP A 113 -14.61 -11.07 -5.60
N PHE A 114 -14.05 -11.48 -4.45
CA PHE A 114 -14.83 -11.80 -3.25
C PHE A 114 -15.64 -10.59 -2.76
N ALA A 115 -15.03 -9.41 -2.70
CA ALA A 115 -15.70 -8.18 -2.29
C ALA A 115 -16.88 -7.83 -3.20
N LYS A 116 -16.73 -8.03 -4.52
CA LYS A 116 -17.81 -7.88 -5.51
C LYS A 116 -18.97 -8.87 -5.25
N GLN A 117 -18.64 -10.14 -5.03
CA GLN A 117 -19.64 -11.20 -4.80
C GLN A 117 -20.41 -10.99 -3.48
N LYS A 118 -19.72 -10.62 -2.43
CA LYS A 118 -20.30 -10.41 -1.10
C LYS A 118 -20.87 -9.00 -0.90
N LYS A 119 -20.63 -8.08 -1.84
CA LYS A 119 -21.03 -6.67 -1.74
C LYS A 119 -20.51 -6.00 -0.47
N VAL A 120 -19.23 -6.21 -0.15
CA VAL A 120 -18.55 -5.65 1.02
C VAL A 120 -17.46 -4.68 0.57
N PHE A 121 -17.27 -3.60 1.33
CA PHE A 121 -16.19 -2.65 1.06
C PHE A 121 -14.82 -3.30 1.30
N PHE A 122 -13.93 -3.18 0.32
CA PHE A 122 -12.55 -3.67 0.40
C PHE A 122 -11.55 -2.58 0.05
N LEU A 123 -10.64 -2.28 0.97
CA LEU A 123 -9.49 -1.44 0.72
C LEU A 123 -8.26 -2.32 0.42
N ALA A 124 -7.93 -2.47 -0.86
CA ALA A 124 -6.70 -3.11 -1.31
C ALA A 124 -5.51 -2.20 -0.98
N ALA A 125 -4.80 -2.49 0.12
CA ALA A 125 -3.75 -1.61 0.62
C ALA A 125 -2.45 -1.71 -0.20
N GLU A 126 -2.00 -2.93 -0.50
CA GLU A 126 -0.67 -3.21 -1.01
C GLU A 126 -0.58 -3.87 -2.39
N PRO A 127 -1.59 -4.61 -2.91
CA PRO A 127 -1.41 -5.36 -4.14
C PRO A 127 -1.21 -4.41 -5.32
N LEU A 128 -0.12 -4.62 -6.09
CA LEU A 128 0.36 -3.63 -7.04
C LEU A 128 -0.16 -3.82 -8.48
N THR A 129 -0.67 -5.01 -8.85
CA THR A 129 -1.18 -5.21 -10.22
C THR A 129 -2.25 -4.20 -10.59
N ASP A 130 -2.16 -3.69 -11.80
CA ASP A 130 -3.12 -2.71 -12.33
C ASP A 130 -4.54 -3.25 -12.41
N LYS A 131 -4.70 -4.57 -12.55
CA LYS A 131 -6.00 -5.25 -12.68
C LYS A 131 -6.93 -5.04 -11.49
N ILE A 132 -6.41 -4.79 -10.27
CA ILE A 132 -7.23 -4.57 -9.06
C ILE A 132 -8.32 -3.51 -9.27
N VAL A 133 -7.97 -2.41 -9.94
CA VAL A 133 -8.88 -1.28 -10.13
C VAL A 133 -9.25 -1.05 -11.59
N TRP A 134 -8.63 -1.80 -12.53
CA TRP A 134 -8.96 -1.72 -13.95
C TRP A 134 -9.75 -2.95 -14.40
N GLU A 135 -9.09 -3.99 -14.94
CA GLU A 135 -9.72 -5.15 -15.55
C GLU A 135 -10.68 -5.90 -14.59
N ASN A 136 -10.28 -6.10 -13.33
CA ASN A 136 -11.10 -6.67 -12.26
C ASN A 136 -11.76 -5.61 -11.37
N GLY A 137 -11.57 -4.33 -11.69
CA GLY A 137 -12.12 -3.23 -10.90
C GLY A 137 -13.63 -3.31 -10.77
N ASN A 138 -14.12 -3.02 -9.58
CA ASN A 138 -15.53 -3.00 -9.26
C ASN A 138 -15.82 -1.92 -8.23
N ARG A 139 -17.10 -1.62 -7.99
CA ARG A 139 -17.51 -0.53 -7.11
C ARG A 139 -17.14 -0.71 -5.64
N TYR A 140 -16.87 -1.93 -5.18
CA TYR A 140 -16.60 -2.26 -3.78
C TYR A 140 -15.12 -2.16 -3.41
N THR A 141 -14.22 -2.15 -4.40
CA THR A 141 -12.78 -2.17 -4.20
C THR A 141 -12.14 -0.81 -4.48
N PHE A 142 -11.34 -0.34 -3.52
CA PHE A 142 -10.46 0.84 -3.65
C PHE A 142 -9.02 0.41 -3.41
N ARG A 143 -8.04 1.06 -4.06
CA ARG A 143 -6.62 0.75 -3.86
C ARG A 143 -5.84 1.95 -3.35
N LEU A 144 -4.99 1.71 -2.33
CA LEU A 144 -4.17 2.74 -1.72
C LEU A 144 -2.84 2.95 -2.45
N ARG A 145 -1.98 1.92 -2.50
CA ARG A 145 -0.60 2.06 -2.97
C ARG A 145 -0.51 2.32 -4.48
N ALA A 146 0.53 3.05 -4.91
CA ALA A 146 0.82 3.26 -6.32
C ALA A 146 0.99 1.93 -7.06
N SER A 147 0.27 1.78 -8.18
CA SER A 147 0.23 0.55 -8.98
C SER A 147 1.53 0.25 -9.72
N THR A 148 1.63 -0.92 -10.34
CA THR A 148 2.72 -1.25 -11.27
C THR A 148 2.81 -0.21 -12.39
N TYR A 149 1.70 0.18 -12.99
CA TYR A 149 1.67 1.22 -14.02
C TYR A 149 2.25 2.54 -13.49
N MET A 150 1.76 3.01 -12.35
CA MET A 150 2.19 4.29 -11.76
C MET A 150 3.70 4.27 -11.46
N GLN A 151 4.19 3.23 -10.79
CA GLN A 151 5.60 3.15 -10.42
C GLN A 151 6.52 3.00 -11.63
N VAL A 152 6.13 2.22 -12.63
CA VAL A 152 6.86 2.12 -13.91
C VAL A 152 6.84 3.46 -14.65
N ALA A 153 5.69 4.13 -14.71
CA ALA A 153 5.59 5.45 -15.34
C ALA A 153 6.48 6.51 -14.65
N MET A 154 6.69 6.40 -13.32
CA MET A 154 7.63 7.24 -12.57
C MET A 154 9.10 6.97 -12.95
N LEU A 155 9.45 5.72 -13.30
CA LEU A 155 10.82 5.30 -13.63
C LEU A 155 11.16 5.43 -15.12
N VAL A 156 10.17 5.35 -16.01
CA VAL A 156 10.42 5.39 -17.47
C VAL A 156 11.14 6.65 -17.94
N PRO A 157 10.86 7.88 -17.46
CA PRO A 157 11.63 9.05 -17.82
C PRO A 157 13.12 8.93 -17.48
N GLU A 158 13.43 8.35 -16.32
CA GLU A 158 14.81 8.09 -15.88
C GLU A 158 15.47 7.01 -16.77
N ALA A 159 14.74 5.93 -17.07
CA ALA A 159 15.20 4.85 -17.92
C ALA A 159 15.50 5.35 -19.37
N ALA A 160 14.60 6.13 -19.94
CA ALA A 160 14.78 6.70 -21.29
C ALA A 160 15.95 7.71 -21.34
N ALA A 161 16.17 8.48 -20.26
CA ALA A 161 17.30 9.41 -20.17
C ALA A 161 18.67 8.71 -20.19
N LEU A 162 18.74 7.43 -19.81
CA LEU A 162 19.96 6.62 -19.92
C LEU A 162 20.37 6.34 -21.38
N LYS A 163 19.46 6.48 -22.33
CA LYS A 163 19.67 6.23 -23.79
C LYS A 163 20.24 4.84 -24.10
N LYS A 164 19.94 3.85 -23.23
CA LYS A 164 20.37 2.46 -23.44
C LYS A 164 19.39 1.76 -24.38
N LYS A 165 19.93 0.97 -25.32
CA LYS A 165 19.10 0.31 -26.34
C LYS A 165 18.75 -1.12 -26.00
N ARG A 166 19.68 -1.86 -25.42
CA ARG A 166 19.52 -3.29 -25.13
C ARG A 166 19.16 -3.50 -23.65
N TRP A 167 17.91 -3.85 -23.40
CA TRP A 167 17.37 -4.07 -22.05
C TRP A 167 17.14 -5.54 -21.78
N ALA A 168 17.54 -6.00 -20.62
CA ALA A 168 17.06 -7.27 -20.05
C ALA A 168 16.06 -7.00 -18.92
N ILE A 169 15.15 -7.94 -18.70
CA ILE A 169 14.12 -7.82 -17.66
C ILE A 169 14.20 -9.05 -16.76
N VAL A 170 14.13 -8.84 -15.45
CA VAL A 170 14.00 -9.93 -14.46
C VAL A 170 12.86 -9.63 -13.51
N TYR A 171 11.92 -10.59 -13.36
CA TYR A 171 10.72 -10.40 -12.54
C TYR A 171 10.22 -11.71 -11.95
N PRO A 172 9.58 -11.71 -10.77
CA PRO A 172 9.00 -12.93 -10.21
C PRO A 172 7.78 -13.35 -11.05
N ASN A 173 7.72 -14.62 -11.41
CA ASN A 173 6.68 -15.16 -12.30
C ASN A 173 5.34 -15.31 -11.59
N TYR A 174 4.70 -14.18 -11.33
CA TYR A 174 3.31 -14.08 -10.90
C TYR A 174 2.73 -12.70 -11.28
N GLU A 175 1.48 -12.44 -10.99
CA GLU A 175 0.69 -11.30 -11.48
C GLU A 175 1.41 -9.94 -11.37
N TYR A 176 2.05 -9.63 -10.23
CA TYR A 176 2.80 -8.38 -10.06
C TYR A 176 3.96 -8.26 -11.04
N GLY A 177 4.78 -9.30 -11.14
CA GLY A 177 5.95 -9.30 -12.00
C GLY A 177 5.58 -9.17 -13.47
N GLN A 178 4.56 -9.92 -13.89
CA GLN A 178 4.03 -9.90 -15.26
C GLN A 178 3.44 -8.52 -15.62
N SER A 179 2.65 -7.93 -14.72
CA SER A 179 2.10 -6.58 -14.87
C SER A 179 3.21 -5.53 -15.02
N ALA A 180 4.22 -5.55 -14.14
CA ALA A 180 5.33 -4.60 -14.19
C ALA A 180 6.19 -4.74 -15.46
N ALA A 181 6.54 -5.97 -15.85
CA ALA A 181 7.33 -6.23 -17.05
C ALA A 181 6.59 -5.79 -18.33
N ALA A 182 5.30 -6.12 -18.45
CA ALA A 182 4.49 -5.71 -19.59
C ALA A 182 4.36 -4.20 -19.70
N THR A 183 4.12 -3.53 -18.56
CA THR A 183 4.00 -2.07 -18.49
C THR A 183 5.33 -1.40 -18.83
N PHE A 184 6.46 -1.90 -18.31
CA PHE A 184 7.77 -1.35 -18.62
C PHE A 184 8.08 -1.44 -20.11
N LYS A 185 7.87 -2.59 -20.73
CA LYS A 185 8.06 -2.77 -22.17
C LYS A 185 7.22 -1.79 -22.99
N LYS A 186 5.93 -1.64 -22.64
CA LYS A 186 5.00 -0.72 -23.30
C LYS A 186 5.45 0.73 -23.18
N LEU A 187 5.70 1.21 -21.96
CA LEU A 187 5.97 2.62 -21.72
C LEU A 187 7.38 3.02 -22.18
N LEU A 188 8.39 2.17 -21.97
CA LEU A 188 9.74 2.47 -22.45
C LEU A 188 9.81 2.45 -23.98
N LYS A 189 9.13 1.51 -24.64
CA LYS A 189 9.05 1.48 -26.12
C LYS A 189 8.37 2.71 -26.70
N ALA A 190 7.37 3.25 -26.01
CA ALA A 190 6.72 4.50 -26.40
C ALA A 190 7.64 5.73 -26.21
N ALA A 191 8.44 5.75 -25.13
CA ALA A 191 9.39 6.83 -24.86
C ALA A 191 10.67 6.75 -25.69
N GLN A 192 11.14 5.54 -26.03
CA GLN A 192 12.35 5.25 -26.79
C GLN A 192 12.06 4.12 -27.80
N PRO A 193 11.62 4.45 -29.05
CA PRO A 193 11.16 3.45 -30.03
C PRO A 193 12.23 2.47 -30.51
N ASP A 194 13.51 2.80 -30.42
CA ASP A 194 14.65 1.98 -30.86
C ASP A 194 15.16 0.99 -29.77
N VAL A 195 14.44 0.89 -28.65
CA VAL A 195 14.79 -0.03 -27.55
C VAL A 195 14.51 -1.49 -27.96
N GLU A 196 15.41 -2.40 -27.55
CA GLU A 196 15.28 -3.84 -27.73
C GLU A 196 15.27 -4.55 -26.36
N PHE A 197 14.34 -5.47 -26.18
CA PHE A 197 14.30 -6.34 -24.99
C PHE A 197 14.99 -7.66 -25.34
N VAL A 198 16.25 -7.80 -24.92
CA VAL A 198 17.14 -8.89 -25.36
C VAL A 198 17.09 -10.14 -24.50
N ALA A 199 16.56 -10.06 -23.30
CA ALA A 199 16.32 -11.19 -22.41
C ALA A 199 15.20 -10.90 -21.41
N GLU A 200 14.45 -11.94 -21.07
CA GLU A 200 13.49 -11.94 -19.95
C GLU A 200 13.74 -13.16 -19.08
N GLN A 201 13.86 -12.96 -17.78
CA GLN A 201 13.98 -14.00 -16.79
C GLN A 201 12.83 -13.90 -15.79
N ALA A 202 12.04 -14.95 -15.68
CA ALA A 202 10.85 -15.00 -14.84
C ALA A 202 10.90 -16.18 -13.85
N PRO A 203 11.77 -16.14 -12.84
CA PRO A 203 11.85 -17.21 -11.84
C PRO A 203 10.56 -17.27 -11.01
N PRO A 204 10.17 -18.46 -10.51
CA PRO A 204 9.06 -18.59 -9.58
C PRO A 204 9.28 -17.73 -8.32
N LEU A 205 8.20 -17.13 -7.82
CA LEU A 205 8.22 -16.28 -6.61
C LEU A 205 8.82 -17.05 -5.42
N GLY A 206 9.80 -16.43 -4.76
CA GLY A 206 10.48 -16.98 -3.58
C GLY A 206 11.49 -18.10 -3.88
N LYS A 207 11.68 -18.44 -5.16
CA LYS A 207 12.51 -19.60 -5.59
C LYS A 207 13.50 -19.24 -6.71
N VAL A 208 14.05 -18.02 -6.69
CA VAL A 208 15.03 -17.63 -7.70
C VAL A 208 16.28 -18.52 -7.61
N ASP A 209 16.64 -19.16 -8.72
CA ASP A 209 17.98 -19.65 -8.97
C ASP A 209 18.81 -18.49 -9.52
N ALA A 210 19.48 -17.80 -8.61
CA ALA A 210 20.21 -16.60 -8.95
C ALA A 210 21.37 -16.86 -9.91
N GLY A 211 22.02 -18.03 -9.82
CA GLY A 211 23.12 -18.43 -10.71
C GLY A 211 22.67 -18.51 -12.16
N SER A 212 21.60 -19.25 -12.43
CA SER A 212 21.05 -19.42 -13.78
C SER A 212 20.50 -18.11 -14.32
N VAL A 213 19.80 -17.33 -13.50
CA VAL A 213 19.23 -16.02 -13.90
C VAL A 213 20.34 -15.03 -14.27
N VAL A 214 21.36 -14.89 -13.41
CA VAL A 214 22.50 -13.97 -13.64
C VAL A 214 23.28 -14.38 -14.89
N GLN A 215 23.52 -15.66 -15.12
CA GLN A 215 24.20 -16.16 -16.32
C GLN A 215 23.40 -15.84 -17.57
N ALA A 216 22.11 -16.13 -17.62
CA ALA A 216 21.26 -15.87 -18.78
C ALA A 216 21.19 -14.37 -19.13
N LEU A 217 21.13 -13.51 -18.10
CA LEU A 217 21.16 -12.05 -18.31
C LEU A 217 22.53 -11.59 -18.83
N ALA A 218 23.63 -12.15 -18.32
CA ALA A 218 24.99 -11.80 -18.76
C ALA A 218 25.23 -12.21 -20.20
N ASP A 219 24.79 -13.39 -20.62
CA ASP A 219 24.95 -13.95 -21.98
C ASP A 219 24.20 -13.12 -23.03
N ALA A 220 23.06 -12.52 -22.64
CA ALA A 220 22.30 -11.62 -23.51
C ALA A 220 22.99 -10.26 -23.76
N LYS A 221 24.04 -9.93 -23.01
CA LYS A 221 24.84 -8.69 -23.11
C LYS A 221 23.95 -7.43 -23.15
N PRO A 222 23.08 -7.20 -22.17
CA PRO A 222 22.27 -5.99 -22.12
C PRO A 222 23.13 -4.77 -21.76
N ASP A 223 22.67 -3.59 -22.17
CA ASP A 223 23.23 -2.30 -21.71
C ASP A 223 22.61 -1.89 -20.37
N ALA A 224 21.36 -2.33 -20.14
CA ALA A 224 20.61 -2.03 -18.93
C ALA A 224 19.69 -3.19 -18.50
N ILE A 225 19.34 -3.23 -17.22
CA ILE A 225 18.49 -4.26 -16.64
C ILE A 225 17.31 -3.56 -15.94
N PHE A 226 16.08 -4.03 -16.22
CA PHE A 226 14.91 -3.72 -15.40
C PHE A 226 14.67 -4.85 -14.43
N ASN A 227 14.77 -4.55 -13.13
CA ASN A 227 14.57 -5.52 -12.06
C ASN A 227 13.23 -5.28 -11.35
N VAL A 228 12.50 -6.37 -11.15
CA VAL A 228 11.21 -6.39 -10.44
C VAL A 228 11.24 -7.37 -9.24
N LEU A 229 12.38 -8.05 -9.03
CA LEU A 229 12.55 -8.94 -7.87
C LEU A 229 12.53 -8.11 -6.57
N PHE A 230 12.02 -8.71 -5.51
CA PHE A 230 11.94 -8.12 -4.18
C PHE A 230 12.23 -9.15 -3.08
N ALA A 231 12.34 -8.70 -1.83
CA ALA A 231 12.59 -9.54 -0.66
C ALA A 231 13.79 -10.47 -0.84
N ALA A 232 13.66 -11.74 -0.47
CA ALA A 232 14.75 -12.72 -0.53
C ALA A 232 15.28 -12.98 -1.94
N ASP A 233 14.40 -12.93 -2.96
CA ASP A 233 14.80 -13.13 -4.36
C ASP A 233 15.68 -11.97 -4.86
N LEU A 234 15.35 -10.73 -4.49
CA LEU A 234 16.21 -9.58 -4.75
C LEU A 234 17.57 -9.74 -4.09
N ALA A 235 17.60 -10.13 -2.82
CA ALA A 235 18.86 -10.29 -2.10
C ALA A 235 19.77 -11.36 -2.74
N ARG A 236 19.22 -12.49 -3.15
CA ARG A 236 19.97 -13.54 -3.88
C ARG A 236 20.47 -13.04 -5.22
N PHE A 237 19.65 -12.34 -5.99
CA PHE A 237 19.98 -11.76 -7.28
C PHE A 237 21.10 -10.72 -7.17
N VAL A 238 21.03 -9.81 -6.20
CA VAL A 238 22.05 -8.78 -5.96
C VAL A 238 23.39 -9.44 -5.60
N ARG A 239 23.40 -10.40 -4.66
CA ARG A 239 24.63 -11.09 -4.24
C ARG A 239 25.31 -11.82 -5.38
N GLU A 240 24.55 -12.63 -6.09
CA GLU A 240 25.07 -13.38 -7.23
C GLU A 240 25.52 -12.48 -8.37
N GLY A 241 24.73 -11.43 -8.66
CA GLY A 241 25.07 -10.43 -9.67
C GLY A 241 26.35 -9.66 -9.32
N ASN A 242 26.55 -9.29 -8.05
CA ASN A 242 27.78 -8.67 -7.57
C ASN A 242 28.97 -9.63 -7.73
N THR A 243 28.82 -10.89 -7.31
CA THR A 243 29.87 -11.91 -7.38
C THR A 243 30.34 -12.16 -8.80
N ARG A 244 29.43 -12.20 -9.77
CA ARG A 244 29.72 -12.42 -11.19
C ARG A 244 29.94 -11.17 -12.02
N GLY A 245 29.90 -9.99 -11.39
CA GLY A 245 30.09 -8.72 -12.08
C GLY A 245 28.97 -8.34 -13.07
N LEU A 246 27.76 -8.89 -12.89
CA LEU A 246 26.64 -8.64 -13.80
C LEU A 246 26.33 -7.15 -13.96
N PHE A 247 26.47 -6.38 -12.90
CA PHE A 247 26.10 -4.96 -12.88
C PHE A 247 27.21 -4.03 -13.34
N GLN A 248 28.43 -4.55 -13.57
CA GLN A 248 29.55 -3.73 -14.02
C GLN A 248 29.31 -3.24 -15.47
N GLY A 249 29.38 -1.92 -15.65
CA GLY A 249 29.15 -1.28 -16.94
C GLY A 249 27.68 -1.31 -17.45
N ARG A 250 26.76 -1.77 -16.62
CA ARG A 250 25.31 -1.84 -16.92
C ARG A 250 24.52 -0.94 -16.00
N GLU A 251 23.54 -0.26 -16.56
CA GLU A 251 22.56 0.50 -15.78
C GLU A 251 21.48 -0.46 -15.21
N VAL A 252 20.97 -0.13 -14.03
CA VAL A 252 19.85 -0.89 -13.47
C VAL A 252 18.74 0.07 -13.04
N VAL A 253 17.54 -0.22 -13.48
CA VAL A 253 16.30 0.42 -13.05
C VAL A 253 15.47 -0.62 -12.32
N SER A 254 15.02 -0.31 -11.11
CA SER A 254 14.40 -1.32 -10.26
C SER A 254 13.21 -0.81 -9.48
N LEU A 255 12.11 -1.56 -9.51
CA LEU A 255 10.99 -1.34 -8.61
C LEU A 255 11.34 -1.79 -7.19
N LEU A 256 10.87 -1.05 -6.19
CA LEU A 256 10.85 -1.38 -4.77
C LEU A 256 12.24 -1.48 -4.08
N THR A 257 13.35 -1.55 -4.83
CA THR A 257 14.68 -1.78 -4.23
C THR A 257 15.11 -0.70 -3.26
N GLY A 258 14.60 0.53 -3.39
CA GLY A 258 14.85 1.61 -2.43
C GLY A 258 13.98 1.58 -1.16
N GLU A 259 13.17 0.55 -0.96
CA GLU A 259 12.39 0.35 0.26
C GLU A 259 13.30 -0.23 1.36
N PRO A 260 13.30 0.32 2.59
CA PRO A 260 14.16 -0.17 3.67
C PRO A 260 14.01 -1.65 3.96
N GLU A 261 12.81 -2.21 3.78
CA GLU A 261 12.53 -3.65 3.91
C GLU A 261 13.46 -4.54 3.07
N TYR A 262 13.89 -4.02 1.94
CA TYR A 262 14.69 -4.76 0.96
C TYR A 262 16.14 -4.26 0.93
N LEU A 263 16.37 -2.98 1.21
CA LEU A 263 17.70 -2.39 1.15
C LEU A 263 18.49 -2.62 2.44
N ASP A 264 17.86 -2.52 3.63
CA ASP A 264 18.52 -2.73 4.93
C ASP A 264 19.18 -4.14 5.04
N PRO A 265 18.53 -5.26 4.61
CA PRO A 265 19.13 -6.59 4.71
C PRO A 265 20.37 -6.81 3.83
N LEU A 266 20.57 -5.98 2.81
CA LEU A 266 21.72 -6.08 1.91
C LEU A 266 23.01 -5.54 2.53
N LYS A 267 22.90 -4.61 3.50
CA LYS A 267 24.04 -4.04 4.22
C LYS A 267 25.13 -3.55 3.23
N ASN A 268 26.37 -4.05 3.39
CA ASN A 268 27.50 -3.75 2.51
C ASN A 268 27.36 -4.29 1.07
N GLU A 269 26.40 -5.18 0.83
CA GLU A 269 26.10 -5.73 -0.52
C GLU A 269 25.07 -4.88 -1.28
N ALA A 270 24.51 -3.83 -0.64
CA ALA A 270 23.53 -2.96 -1.28
C ALA A 270 24.09 -2.34 -2.57
N PRO A 271 23.35 -2.39 -3.68
CA PRO A 271 23.80 -1.89 -4.96
C PRO A 271 23.97 -0.37 -4.90
N THR A 272 24.94 0.14 -5.69
CA THR A 272 25.16 1.57 -5.86
C THR A 272 24.81 1.99 -7.29
N GLY A 273 24.13 3.13 -7.43
CA GLY A 273 23.80 3.73 -8.72
C GLY A 273 22.52 3.22 -9.38
N TRP A 274 21.83 2.24 -8.82
CA TRP A 274 20.54 1.79 -9.37
C TRP A 274 19.48 2.89 -9.25
N THR A 275 18.72 3.11 -10.31
CA THR A 275 17.55 3.99 -10.26
C THR A 275 16.36 3.21 -9.74
N VAL A 276 15.75 3.67 -8.66
CA VAL A 276 14.78 2.87 -7.90
C VAL A 276 13.55 3.67 -7.47
N THR A 277 12.44 2.97 -7.24
CA THR A 277 11.40 3.44 -6.34
C THR A 277 11.71 2.98 -4.91
N GLY A 278 11.32 3.76 -3.89
CA GLY A 278 11.58 3.40 -2.50
C GLY A 278 11.06 4.39 -1.48
N TYR A 279 11.66 4.34 -0.27
CA TYR A 279 11.26 5.17 0.87
C TYR A 279 12.47 5.66 1.68
N PRO A 280 13.05 6.81 1.34
CA PRO A 280 14.20 7.40 2.05
C PRO A 280 13.74 8.14 3.33
N TRP A 281 13.22 7.41 4.31
CA TRP A 281 12.59 7.93 5.53
C TRP A 281 13.41 9.00 6.26
N TYR A 282 14.74 8.85 6.24
CA TYR A 282 15.71 9.74 6.91
C TYR A 282 15.85 11.11 6.24
N GLY A 283 15.42 11.26 5.00
CA GLY A 283 15.60 12.50 4.23
C GLY A 283 14.31 13.23 3.88
N ILE A 284 13.16 12.72 4.29
CA ILE A 284 11.86 13.37 4.04
C ILE A 284 11.59 14.39 5.15
N THR A 285 11.50 15.67 4.78
CA THR A 285 11.43 16.79 5.73
C THR A 285 10.04 17.44 5.81
N THR A 286 9.04 16.89 5.14
CA THR A 286 7.68 17.42 5.20
C THR A 286 7.07 17.26 6.60
N PRO A 287 6.26 18.22 7.08
CA PRO A 287 5.68 18.17 8.42
C PRO A 287 4.91 16.89 8.70
N GLU A 288 4.14 16.40 7.72
CA GLU A 288 3.32 15.19 7.81
C GLU A 288 4.18 13.96 8.05
N HIS A 289 5.27 13.85 7.28
CA HIS A 289 6.20 12.73 7.45
C HIS A 289 6.95 12.81 8.79
N GLN A 290 7.39 13.98 9.19
CA GLN A 290 8.12 14.16 10.47
C GLN A 290 7.23 13.85 11.68
N ALA A 291 5.95 14.21 11.62
CA ALA A 291 4.97 13.86 12.65
C ALA A 291 4.79 12.33 12.75
N PHE A 292 4.58 11.66 11.61
CA PHE A 292 4.50 10.19 11.55
C PHE A 292 5.79 9.51 12.03
N LEU A 293 6.95 9.97 11.56
CA LEU A 293 8.27 9.45 11.94
C LEU A 293 8.46 9.49 13.44
N LYS A 294 8.19 10.65 14.05
CA LYS A 294 8.29 10.85 15.49
C LYS A 294 7.35 9.91 16.25
N ALA A 295 6.07 9.86 15.88
CA ALA A 295 5.09 9.00 16.54
C ALA A 295 5.49 7.51 16.45
N TYR A 296 5.97 7.07 15.29
CA TYR A 296 6.42 5.70 15.07
C TYR A 296 7.66 5.37 15.94
N GLN A 297 8.67 6.24 15.93
CA GLN A 297 9.90 6.06 16.71
C GLN A 297 9.65 6.12 18.22
N ASP A 298 8.79 7.00 18.68
CA ASP A 298 8.41 7.09 20.09
C ASP A 298 7.76 5.79 20.59
N LYS A 299 6.91 5.17 19.76
CA LYS A 299 6.19 3.94 20.12
C LYS A 299 7.04 2.67 19.98
N TYR A 300 7.79 2.54 18.88
CA TYR A 300 8.44 1.27 18.52
C TYR A 300 9.96 1.25 18.70
N LYS A 301 10.59 2.39 18.97
CA LYS A 301 12.05 2.56 19.11
C LYS A 301 12.83 2.04 17.89
N ASP A 302 12.23 2.15 16.72
CA ASP A 302 12.71 1.68 15.42
C ASP A 302 12.35 2.73 14.35
N HIS A 303 12.99 2.69 13.19
CA HIS A 303 12.58 3.53 12.07
C HIS A 303 11.42 2.89 11.28
N PRO A 304 10.54 3.72 10.72
CA PRO A 304 9.47 3.19 9.87
C PRO A 304 10.04 2.65 8.56
N ARG A 305 9.34 1.69 7.98
CA ARG A 305 9.56 1.18 6.64
C ARG A 305 8.35 1.53 5.77
N LEU A 306 8.40 1.23 4.47
CA LEU A 306 7.27 1.58 3.60
C LEU A 306 5.98 0.87 4.02
N GLY A 307 6.09 -0.39 4.46
CA GLY A 307 4.96 -1.09 5.05
C GLY A 307 4.31 -0.33 6.20
N SER A 308 5.11 0.32 7.05
CA SER A 308 4.59 1.14 8.15
C SER A 308 3.74 2.31 7.65
N VAL A 309 4.21 2.99 6.61
CA VAL A 309 3.48 4.10 5.97
C VAL A 309 2.17 3.60 5.35
N ALA A 310 2.23 2.47 4.66
CA ALA A 310 1.07 1.91 3.99
C ALA A 310 -0.02 1.44 4.97
N GLY A 311 0.36 0.69 6.02
CA GLY A 311 -0.57 0.27 7.06
C GLY A 311 -1.19 1.45 7.81
N TYR A 312 -0.37 2.45 8.16
CA TYR A 312 -0.85 3.68 8.78
C TYR A 312 -1.84 4.41 7.88
N THR A 313 -1.48 4.63 6.62
CA THR A 313 -2.33 5.37 5.66
C THR A 313 -3.62 4.61 5.33
N ALA A 314 -3.59 3.27 5.29
CA ALA A 314 -4.79 2.47 5.06
C ALA A 314 -5.83 2.67 6.17
N ILE A 315 -5.42 2.63 7.43
CA ILE A 315 -6.31 2.91 8.56
C ILE A 315 -6.80 4.35 8.56
N GLN A 316 -5.92 5.32 8.30
CA GLN A 316 -6.33 6.74 8.21
C GLN A 316 -7.32 6.97 7.06
N SER A 317 -7.16 6.27 5.93
CA SER A 317 -8.10 6.30 4.81
C SER A 317 -9.47 5.76 5.20
N LEU A 318 -9.52 4.58 5.86
CA LEU A 318 -10.78 4.03 6.37
C LEU A 318 -11.44 4.97 7.38
N ALA A 319 -10.66 5.52 8.31
CA ALA A 319 -11.18 6.45 9.31
C ALA A 319 -11.75 7.74 8.67
N ALA A 320 -11.05 8.31 7.68
CA ALA A 320 -11.53 9.49 6.94
C ALA A 320 -12.81 9.17 6.15
N GLY A 321 -12.83 8.03 5.46
CA GLY A 321 -14.01 7.55 4.74
C GLY A 321 -15.21 7.32 5.65
N MET A 322 -14.99 6.65 6.79
CA MET A 322 -16.03 6.38 7.80
C MET A 322 -16.57 7.66 8.44
N ARG A 323 -15.71 8.65 8.74
CA ARG A 323 -16.17 9.96 9.24
C ARG A 323 -17.08 10.66 8.21
N LYS A 324 -16.67 10.67 6.93
CA LYS A 324 -17.45 11.26 5.82
C LYS A 324 -18.75 10.50 5.56
N ALA A 325 -18.75 9.18 5.68
CA ALA A 325 -19.91 8.30 5.49
C ALA A 325 -20.89 8.32 6.69
N GLY A 326 -20.44 8.77 7.87
CA GLY A 326 -21.19 8.66 9.11
C GLY A 326 -21.23 7.24 9.67
N GLY A 327 -20.23 6.40 9.40
CA GLY A 327 -20.12 5.01 9.87
C GLY A 327 -19.48 4.08 8.85
N ALA A 328 -19.69 2.78 9.02
CA ALA A 328 -19.05 1.75 8.20
C ALA A 328 -20.02 1.04 7.22
N ASP A 329 -21.17 1.63 6.93
CA ASP A 329 -22.08 1.11 5.90
C ASP A 329 -21.41 1.07 4.53
N THR A 330 -21.48 -0.06 3.85
CA THR A 330 -20.75 -0.29 2.59
C THR A 330 -21.10 0.73 1.50
N GLU A 331 -22.39 1.00 1.27
CA GLU A 331 -22.81 1.90 0.18
C GLU A 331 -22.43 3.36 0.46
N LYS A 332 -22.54 3.77 1.73
CA LYS A 332 -22.09 5.10 2.16
C LYS A 332 -20.57 5.23 2.08
N LEU A 333 -19.81 4.17 2.41
CA LEU A 333 -18.35 4.16 2.26
C LEU A 333 -17.92 4.27 0.80
N ILE A 334 -18.53 3.52 -0.11
CA ILE A 334 -18.28 3.62 -1.55
C ILE A 334 -18.48 5.06 -2.02
N THR A 335 -19.60 5.67 -1.62
CA THR A 335 -19.89 7.07 -1.97
C THR A 335 -18.87 8.02 -1.37
N ALA A 336 -18.49 7.81 -0.11
CA ALA A 336 -17.53 8.66 0.60
C ALA A 336 -16.12 8.56 0.02
N PHE A 337 -15.69 7.37 -0.39
CA PHE A 337 -14.35 7.14 -0.94
C PHE A 337 -14.16 7.69 -2.36
N ARG A 338 -15.22 7.82 -3.15
CA ARG A 338 -15.14 8.49 -4.46
C ARG A 338 -14.77 9.97 -4.28
N GLY A 339 -13.55 10.31 -4.64
CA GLY A 339 -12.97 11.64 -4.43
C GLY A 339 -12.60 11.95 -2.97
N LEU A 340 -12.42 10.94 -2.12
CA LEU A 340 -11.95 11.14 -0.74
C LEU A 340 -10.53 11.71 -0.74
N GLU A 341 -10.34 12.81 -0.06
CA GLU A 341 -9.04 13.45 0.18
C GLU A 341 -8.64 13.29 1.65
N LEU A 342 -7.36 13.04 1.88
CA LEU A 342 -6.77 13.01 3.21
C LEU A 342 -5.26 13.27 3.12
N THR A 343 -4.67 13.60 4.26
CA THR A 343 -3.22 13.77 4.38
C THR A 343 -2.59 12.45 4.85
N SER A 344 -1.64 11.94 4.05
CA SER A 344 -0.81 10.79 4.38
C SER A 344 0.58 11.24 4.86
N PRO A 345 1.45 10.35 5.38
CA PRO A 345 2.85 10.69 5.64
C PRO A 345 3.64 11.17 4.40
N PHE A 346 3.13 10.92 3.19
CA PHE A 346 3.70 11.42 1.94
C PHE A 346 3.04 12.71 1.43
N GLY A 347 2.19 13.34 2.27
CA GLY A 347 1.40 14.51 1.92
C GLY A 347 -0.03 14.16 1.50
N PRO A 348 -0.73 15.12 0.87
CA PRO A 348 -2.13 14.92 0.48
C PRO A 348 -2.30 13.85 -0.59
N ILE A 349 -3.30 13.01 -0.41
CA ILE A 349 -3.71 11.98 -1.38
C ILE A 349 -5.21 12.06 -1.61
N ARG A 350 -5.64 11.59 -2.79
CA ARG A 350 -7.06 11.49 -3.16
C ARG A 350 -7.34 10.13 -3.79
N TYR A 351 -8.47 9.52 -3.45
CA TYR A 351 -9.00 8.37 -4.17
C TYR A 351 -9.80 8.86 -5.38
N ARG A 352 -9.39 8.49 -6.58
CA ARG A 352 -10.07 8.90 -7.81
C ARG A 352 -11.46 8.25 -7.90
N ALA A 353 -12.43 9.02 -8.38
CA ALA A 353 -13.79 8.50 -8.62
C ALA A 353 -13.85 7.56 -9.83
N GLU A 354 -12.95 7.74 -10.80
CA GLU A 354 -12.92 7.08 -12.10
C GLU A 354 -12.52 5.61 -11.99
N ASP A 355 -11.54 5.30 -11.16
CA ASP A 355 -11.00 3.93 -11.02
C ASP A 355 -10.73 3.49 -9.59
N HIS A 356 -11.09 4.32 -8.60
CA HIS A 356 -10.86 4.02 -7.18
C HIS A 356 -9.39 3.88 -6.76
N GLN A 357 -8.45 4.32 -7.61
CA GLN A 357 -7.03 4.37 -7.31
C GLN A 357 -6.71 5.61 -6.49
N SER A 358 -5.92 5.48 -5.42
CA SER A 358 -5.39 6.65 -4.73
C SER A 358 -4.28 7.32 -5.55
N THR A 359 -4.05 8.62 -5.29
CA THR A 359 -2.95 9.39 -5.86
C THR A 359 -1.66 9.27 -5.05
N MET A 360 -1.57 8.33 -4.13
CA MET A 360 -0.34 8.10 -3.39
C MET A 360 0.80 7.77 -4.35
N GLY A 361 1.88 8.54 -4.27
CA GLY A 361 3.06 8.37 -5.12
C GLY A 361 4.14 7.49 -4.48
N ALA A 362 5.35 7.59 -5.00
CA ALA A 362 6.54 6.94 -4.47
C ALA A 362 7.75 7.89 -4.57
N PHE A 363 8.81 7.61 -3.83
CA PHE A 363 10.07 8.30 -4.02
C PHE A 363 10.88 7.61 -5.13
N VAL A 364 11.42 8.40 -6.04
CA VAL A 364 12.34 7.97 -7.09
C VAL A 364 13.71 8.55 -6.81
N GLY A 365 14.74 7.73 -6.86
CA GLY A 365 16.11 8.15 -6.60
C GLY A 365 17.12 7.08 -6.98
N LYS A 366 18.34 7.21 -6.46
CA LYS A 366 19.40 6.23 -6.70
C LYS A 366 19.83 5.53 -5.42
N THR A 367 20.19 4.27 -5.53
CA THR A 367 20.80 3.54 -4.41
C THR A 367 22.26 3.93 -4.24
N ARG A 368 22.72 3.91 -2.99
CA ARG A 368 24.14 4.07 -2.63
C ARG A 368 24.45 3.24 -1.39
N ASN A 369 25.66 2.70 -1.32
CA ASN A 369 26.17 2.10 -0.11
C ASN A 369 26.94 3.15 0.67
N GLU A 370 26.52 3.45 1.88
CA GLU A 370 27.16 4.41 2.80
C GLU A 370 27.53 3.71 4.12
N GLY A 371 28.83 3.49 4.32
CA GLY A 371 29.31 2.88 5.58
C GLY A 371 28.72 1.49 5.84
N GLY A 372 28.51 0.69 4.82
CA GLY A 372 27.92 -0.65 4.93
C GLY A 372 26.39 -0.69 5.07
N LYS A 373 25.72 0.42 4.74
CA LYS A 373 24.26 0.52 4.70
C LYS A 373 23.79 0.94 3.32
N GLY A 374 22.75 0.27 2.82
CA GLY A 374 22.08 0.72 1.63
C GLY A 374 21.19 1.93 1.90
N VAL A 375 21.34 2.99 1.12
CA VAL A 375 20.54 4.21 1.22
C VAL A 375 20.04 4.66 -0.14
N MET A 376 18.96 5.43 -0.17
CA MET A 376 18.54 6.20 -1.35
C MET A 376 19.12 7.61 -1.28
N VAL A 377 19.63 8.08 -2.41
CA VAL A 377 20.17 9.44 -2.57
C VAL A 377 19.59 10.08 -3.81
N ASN A 378 19.72 11.42 -3.93
CA ASN A 378 19.22 12.19 -5.08
C ASN A 378 17.76 11.84 -5.39
N PHE A 379 16.94 11.73 -4.35
CA PHE A 379 15.56 11.31 -4.45
C PHE A 379 14.60 12.50 -4.55
N ARG A 380 13.47 12.25 -5.17
CA ARG A 380 12.32 13.16 -5.22
C ARG A 380 11.03 12.38 -5.02
N TYR A 381 10.02 13.03 -4.48
CA TYR A 381 8.67 12.47 -4.47
C TYR A 381 8.08 12.57 -5.87
N ALA A 382 7.67 11.45 -6.42
CA ALA A 382 6.91 11.37 -7.66
C ALA A 382 5.42 11.30 -7.29
N ASP A 383 4.73 12.43 -7.42
CA ASP A 383 3.31 12.58 -7.12
C ASP A 383 2.48 11.65 -8.00
N GLY A 384 1.81 10.70 -7.37
CA GLY A 384 1.06 9.66 -8.08
C GLY A 384 -0.05 10.20 -8.99
N ALA A 385 -0.62 11.38 -8.70
CA ALA A 385 -1.63 12.00 -9.55
C ALA A 385 -1.11 12.29 -10.98
N LYS A 386 0.20 12.48 -11.15
CA LYS A 386 0.83 12.79 -12.43
C LYS A 386 1.19 11.56 -13.27
N PHE A 387 1.08 10.37 -12.67
CA PHE A 387 1.49 9.10 -13.29
C PHE A 387 0.35 8.09 -13.43
N GLN A 388 -0.87 8.56 -13.38
CA GLN A 388 -2.08 7.77 -13.64
C GLN A 388 -2.55 7.98 -15.08
N PRO A 389 -3.19 6.99 -15.71
CA PRO A 389 -3.79 7.18 -17.01
C PRO A 389 -4.94 8.19 -16.94
N SER A 390 -5.27 8.80 -18.08
CA SER A 390 -6.40 9.72 -18.19
C SER A 390 -7.73 9.02 -17.88
N ALA A 391 -8.76 9.79 -17.55
CA ALA A 391 -10.10 9.24 -17.32
C ALA A 391 -10.66 8.50 -18.55
N GLU A 392 -10.30 8.93 -19.76
CA GLU A 392 -10.70 8.26 -21.01
C GLU A 392 -9.99 6.92 -21.20
N GLU A 393 -8.71 6.83 -20.85
CA GLU A 393 -7.97 5.57 -20.88
C GLU A 393 -8.50 4.60 -19.84
N VAL A 394 -8.78 5.08 -18.62
CA VAL A 394 -9.37 4.26 -17.56
C VAL A 394 -10.70 3.63 -17.99
N LYS A 395 -11.57 4.36 -18.67
CA LYS A 395 -12.85 3.81 -19.19
C LYS A 395 -12.65 2.62 -20.14
N LYS A 396 -11.50 2.52 -20.81
CA LYS A 396 -11.16 1.40 -21.69
C LYS A 396 -10.54 0.23 -20.94
N LEU A 397 -9.92 0.50 -19.80
CA LEU A 397 -9.17 -0.48 -18.99
C LEU A 397 -10.04 -1.11 -17.90
N ARG A 398 -10.97 -0.32 -17.33
CA ARG A 398 -11.82 -0.75 -16.22
C ARG A 398 -13.08 -1.42 -16.74
N ALA A 399 -13.43 -2.56 -16.14
CA ALA A 399 -14.73 -3.18 -16.36
C ALA A 399 -15.86 -2.23 -15.92
N ALA A 400 -16.99 -2.31 -16.58
CA ALA A 400 -18.20 -1.61 -16.13
C ALA A 400 -18.64 -2.17 -14.77
N ASP A 401 -19.04 -1.27 -13.86
CA ASP A 401 -19.55 -1.62 -12.52
C ASP A 401 -20.94 -2.30 -12.62
#